data_b75100f28c1332494742023d5eb1cda5
#
_entry.id   b75100f28c1332494742023d5eb1cda5
#
_cell.length_a   1.000
_cell.length_b   1.000
_cell.length_c   1.000
_cell.angle_alpha   90.00
_cell.angle_beta   90.00
_cell.angle_gamma   90.00
#
_symmetry.space_group_name_H-M   'P 1'
#
loop_
_entity.id
_entity.type
_entity.pdbx_description
1 polymer ?
#
loop_
_entity_poly.entity_id
_entity_poly.type
_entity_poly.pdbx_seq_one_letter_code
_entity_poly.pdbx_strand_id
1 'polypeptide(L)'
;MAGKTLSVVPTIDPTASVRESRLGKYTEVGARTILLEVSMDDYSYVVNDSQITYTSIGKFCSIAAMTRINPGNHPMHRATQAHFTYRASAYFPGESDDTDFFNWRRAHHVHIGHDVWIGHGAILLPGRNIGTGAVVAARAIVTKDVPAYTIVAGNPARPVKRRFSETAADRLAALAWWDWDHETLRRVLPDFRKLAVEEFLDKYEAEAVSQSQNKQRSAAS
;
A
#
# COMPACT_ATOMS: atom_id res chain seq x y z
N MET A 1 25.87 -1.49 -14.44
CA MET A 1 25.31 -2.52 -13.55
C MET A 1 24.10 -3.11 -14.24
N ALA A 2 24.03 -4.42 -14.41
CA ALA A 2 22.81 -5.07 -14.90
C ALA A 2 21.68 -4.76 -13.90
N GLY A 3 20.56 -4.23 -14.41
CA GLY A 3 19.41 -3.91 -13.58
C GLY A 3 18.84 -5.18 -12.93
N LYS A 4 18.37 -5.07 -11.69
CA LYS A 4 17.66 -6.16 -11.01
C LYS A 4 16.37 -6.47 -11.79
N THR A 5 16.13 -7.74 -12.09
CA THR A 5 14.90 -8.18 -12.74
C THR A 5 13.94 -8.75 -11.71
N LEU A 6 12.75 -8.14 -11.59
CA LEU A 6 11.66 -8.68 -10.77
C LEU A 6 10.95 -9.82 -11.51
N SER A 7 10.36 -10.74 -10.75
CA SER A 7 9.69 -11.93 -11.28
C SER A 7 8.37 -12.22 -10.54
N VAL A 8 7.70 -13.29 -10.92
CA VAL A 8 6.51 -13.79 -10.22
C VAL A 8 6.82 -14.21 -8.78
N VAL A 9 8.10 -14.41 -8.44
CA VAL A 9 8.54 -14.70 -7.08
C VAL A 9 8.97 -13.38 -6.42
N PRO A 10 8.48 -13.07 -5.21
CA PRO A 10 8.90 -11.89 -4.47
C PRO A 10 10.41 -11.80 -4.29
N THR A 11 10.96 -10.62 -4.42
CA THR A 11 12.38 -10.35 -4.17
C THR A 11 12.53 -9.76 -2.76
N ILE A 12 13.19 -10.49 -1.87
CA ILE A 12 13.38 -10.09 -0.47
C ILE A 12 14.88 -9.98 -0.21
N ASP A 13 15.31 -8.82 0.29
CA ASP A 13 16.70 -8.64 0.72
C ASP A 13 17.02 -9.59 1.89
N PRO A 14 18.19 -10.25 1.91
CA PRO A 14 18.56 -11.20 2.98
C PRO A 14 18.56 -10.59 4.39
N THR A 15 18.67 -9.26 4.52
CA THR A 15 18.63 -8.55 5.81
C THR A 15 17.23 -8.12 6.22
N ALA A 16 16.23 -8.31 5.36
CA ALA A 16 14.84 -8.01 5.68
C ALA A 16 14.22 -9.11 6.54
N SER A 17 13.26 -8.74 7.39
CA SER A 17 12.46 -9.66 8.20
C SER A 17 11.01 -9.62 7.76
N VAL A 18 10.54 -10.69 7.13
CA VAL A 18 9.15 -10.82 6.67
C VAL A 18 8.50 -11.96 7.46
N ARG A 19 7.54 -11.61 8.33
CA ARG A 19 6.89 -12.55 9.25
C ARG A 19 5.37 -12.46 9.11
N GLU A 20 4.70 -13.62 9.07
CA GLU A 20 3.23 -13.72 9.02
C GLU A 20 2.63 -12.85 7.91
N SER A 21 3.34 -12.73 6.77
CA SER A 21 3.04 -11.79 5.71
C SER A 21 2.90 -12.49 4.36
N ARG A 22 2.05 -11.96 3.48
CA ARG A 22 1.84 -12.43 2.11
C ARG A 22 2.31 -11.38 1.13
N LEU A 23 3.13 -11.78 0.17
CA LEU A 23 3.64 -10.92 -0.89
C LEU A 23 3.15 -11.43 -2.26
N GLY A 24 2.73 -10.52 -3.10
CA GLY A 24 2.30 -10.77 -4.48
C GLY A 24 3.47 -10.90 -5.45
N LYS A 25 3.15 -11.06 -6.73
CA LYS A 25 4.12 -11.18 -7.82
C LYS A 25 4.80 -9.84 -8.08
N TYR A 26 6.04 -9.89 -8.56
CA TYR A 26 6.82 -8.70 -8.92
C TYR A 26 6.99 -7.71 -7.77
N THR A 27 6.96 -8.20 -6.53
CA THR A 27 7.15 -7.38 -5.32
C THR A 27 8.61 -7.36 -4.88
N GLU A 28 8.98 -6.30 -4.16
CA GLU A 28 10.33 -6.15 -3.62
C GLU A 28 10.30 -5.63 -2.18
N VAL A 29 11.12 -6.25 -1.31
CA VAL A 29 11.35 -5.80 0.07
C VAL A 29 12.84 -5.50 0.24
N GLY A 30 13.18 -4.24 0.47
CA GLY A 30 14.54 -3.75 0.61
C GLY A 30 15.21 -4.07 1.93
N ALA A 31 16.51 -3.80 1.99
CA ALA A 31 17.38 -4.15 3.12
C ALA A 31 16.86 -3.61 4.47
N ARG A 32 17.02 -4.40 5.54
CA ARG A 32 16.68 -4.07 6.93
C ARG A 32 15.22 -3.65 7.14
N THR A 33 14.35 -3.97 6.19
CA THR A 33 12.92 -3.72 6.29
C THR A 33 12.24 -4.82 7.10
N ILE A 34 11.30 -4.46 7.96
CA ILE A 34 10.54 -5.36 8.81
C ILE A 34 9.07 -5.30 8.40
N LEU A 35 8.54 -6.43 7.95
CA LEU A 35 7.11 -6.65 7.71
C LEU A 35 6.57 -7.65 8.74
N LEU A 36 5.49 -7.29 9.42
CA LEU A 36 4.81 -8.17 10.38
C LEU A 36 3.30 -8.13 10.16
N GLU A 37 2.69 -9.27 9.85
CA GLU A 37 1.27 -9.39 9.53
C GLU A 37 0.84 -8.39 8.44
N VAL A 38 1.57 -8.42 7.30
CA VAL A 38 1.35 -7.53 6.13
C VAL A 38 0.89 -8.35 4.94
N SER A 39 -0.13 -7.88 4.23
CA SER A 39 -0.42 -8.32 2.87
C SER A 39 0.01 -7.24 1.88
N MET A 40 0.87 -7.57 0.92
CA MET A 40 1.30 -6.66 -0.13
C MET A 40 1.02 -7.30 -1.49
N ASP A 41 0.20 -6.66 -2.29
CA ASP A 41 -0.22 -7.16 -3.59
C ASP A 41 0.81 -6.87 -4.69
N ASP A 42 0.52 -7.37 -5.90
CA ASP A 42 1.44 -7.41 -7.03
C ASP A 42 2.04 -6.05 -7.39
N TYR A 43 3.28 -6.04 -7.89
CA TYR A 43 4.02 -4.87 -8.38
C TYR A 43 4.33 -3.79 -7.35
N SER A 44 4.09 -4.05 -6.06
CA SER A 44 4.40 -3.12 -4.98
C SER A 44 5.79 -3.34 -4.43
N TYR A 45 6.43 -2.28 -3.95
CA TYR A 45 7.74 -2.42 -3.32
C TYR A 45 7.90 -1.53 -2.09
N VAL A 46 8.77 -1.97 -1.20
CA VAL A 46 9.23 -1.23 -0.02
C VAL A 46 10.74 -1.11 -0.06
N VAL A 47 11.24 0.11 0.00
CA VAL A 47 12.68 0.38 0.06
C VAL A 47 13.22 0.07 1.47
N ASN A 48 14.51 0.19 1.67
CA ASN A 48 15.23 -0.17 2.89
C ASN A 48 14.79 0.57 4.17
N ASP A 49 15.11 -0.02 5.33
CA ASP A 49 14.98 0.57 6.67
C ASP A 49 13.54 0.95 7.07
N SER A 50 12.56 0.28 6.48
CA SER A 50 11.14 0.53 6.77
C SER A 50 10.58 -0.48 7.78
N GLN A 51 9.56 -0.08 8.54
CA GLN A 51 8.85 -0.97 9.44
C GLN A 51 7.34 -0.85 9.22
N ILE A 52 6.70 -1.96 8.86
CA ILE A 52 5.29 -2.03 8.52
C ILE A 52 4.65 -3.17 9.30
N THR A 53 3.54 -2.89 9.98
CA THR A 53 2.84 -3.85 10.84
C THR A 53 1.33 -3.76 10.59
N TYR A 54 0.61 -4.89 10.64
CA TYR A 54 -0.86 -4.95 10.51
C TYR A 54 -1.40 -4.09 9.38
N THR A 55 -0.91 -4.33 8.14
CA THR A 55 -1.19 -3.44 7.01
C THR A 55 -1.52 -4.26 5.76
N SER A 56 -2.54 -3.85 5.02
CA SER A 56 -2.77 -4.29 3.64
C SER A 56 -2.32 -3.21 2.66
N ILE A 57 -1.57 -3.62 1.65
CA ILE A 57 -1.00 -2.77 0.61
C ILE A 57 -1.49 -3.30 -0.73
N GLY A 58 -2.18 -2.45 -1.49
CA GLY A 58 -2.67 -2.77 -2.82
C GLY A 58 -1.55 -2.93 -3.85
N LYS A 59 -1.93 -3.04 -5.12
CA LYS A 59 -1.01 -3.21 -6.25
C LYS A 59 -0.32 -1.89 -6.63
N PHE A 60 0.88 -1.99 -7.20
CA PHE A 60 1.65 -0.86 -7.76
C PHE A 60 2.01 0.23 -6.75
N CYS A 61 2.09 -0.10 -5.47
CA CYS A 61 2.47 0.86 -4.43
C CYS A 61 3.98 1.04 -4.38
N SER A 62 4.39 2.30 -4.26
CA SER A 62 5.80 2.71 -4.11
C SER A 62 6.03 3.22 -2.70
N ILE A 63 6.69 2.44 -1.83
CA ILE A 63 6.96 2.81 -0.45
C ILE A 63 8.46 3.09 -0.30
N ALA A 64 8.79 4.36 -0.08
CA ALA A 64 10.17 4.81 0.04
C ALA A 64 10.81 4.37 1.37
N ALA A 65 12.12 4.57 1.48
CA ALA A 65 12.91 4.16 2.64
C ALA A 65 12.50 4.88 3.94
N MET A 66 12.82 4.25 5.06
CA MET A 66 12.66 4.77 6.42
C MET A 66 11.21 5.10 6.79
N THR A 67 10.24 4.46 6.14
CA THR A 67 8.82 4.65 6.48
C THR A 67 8.44 3.87 7.74
N ARG A 68 7.50 4.42 8.50
CA ARG A 68 6.90 3.74 9.65
C ARG A 68 5.39 3.64 9.46
N ILE A 69 4.88 2.45 9.17
CA ILE A 69 3.45 2.24 8.94
C ILE A 69 2.89 1.39 10.09
N ASN A 70 1.83 1.91 10.71
CA ASN A 70 1.15 1.33 11.85
C ASN A 70 2.09 1.09 13.06
N PRO A 71 2.71 2.14 13.63
CA PRO A 71 3.42 2.03 14.90
C PRO A 71 2.46 1.57 15.99
N GLY A 72 2.94 0.70 16.87
CA GLY A 72 2.10 0.17 17.95
C GLY A 72 1.63 1.25 18.93
N ASN A 73 0.34 1.25 19.24
CA ASN A 73 -0.24 2.07 20.29
C ASN A 73 0.05 1.50 21.70
N HIS A 74 -0.07 2.32 22.73
CA HIS A 74 -0.02 1.95 24.13
C HIS A 74 -1.43 2.00 24.78
N PRO A 75 -1.70 1.25 25.87
CA PRO A 75 -3.00 1.22 26.53
C PRO A 75 -3.22 2.47 27.43
N MET A 76 -3.43 3.63 26.82
CA MET A 76 -3.54 4.93 27.51
C MET A 76 -4.70 5.01 28.50
N HIS A 77 -5.69 4.12 28.41
CA HIS A 77 -6.85 4.05 29.30
C HIS A 77 -6.57 3.28 30.60
N ARG A 78 -5.42 2.60 30.73
CA ARG A 78 -5.02 1.85 31.91
C ARG A 78 -4.31 2.76 32.92
N ALA A 79 -4.22 2.32 34.17
CA ALA A 79 -3.47 3.02 35.23
C ALA A 79 -2.00 3.23 34.87
N THR A 80 -1.45 2.41 33.99
CA THR A 80 -0.11 2.57 33.39
C THR A 80 -0.10 2.12 31.94
N GLN A 81 0.70 2.77 31.11
CA GLN A 81 0.98 2.40 29.72
C GLN A 81 2.15 1.40 29.62
N ALA A 82 2.70 0.98 30.76
CA ALA A 82 3.96 0.25 30.79
C ALA A 82 3.87 -1.11 30.08
N HIS A 83 4.96 -1.50 29.47
CA HIS A 83 5.11 -2.67 28.61
C HIS A 83 4.72 -3.97 29.32
N PHE A 84 5.03 -4.10 30.62
CA PHE A 84 4.73 -5.31 31.40
C PHE A 84 3.24 -5.65 31.47
N THR A 85 2.35 -4.66 31.28
CA THR A 85 0.89 -4.87 31.36
C THR A 85 0.31 -5.62 30.15
N TYR A 86 1.06 -5.70 29.05
CA TYR A 86 0.63 -6.41 27.83
C TYR A 86 1.69 -7.38 27.29
N ARG A 87 2.92 -7.35 27.84
CA ARG A 87 4.00 -8.30 27.59
C ARG A 87 4.44 -8.95 28.89
N ALA A 88 3.49 -9.46 29.66
CA ALA A 88 3.73 -9.97 31.01
C ALA A 88 4.70 -11.15 31.00
N SER A 89 4.66 -11.99 29.96
CA SER A 89 5.57 -13.14 29.81
C SER A 89 7.05 -12.76 29.78
N ALA A 90 7.38 -11.52 29.34
CA ALA A 90 8.76 -11.03 29.33
C ALA A 90 9.29 -10.61 30.72
N TYR A 91 8.40 -10.46 31.71
CA TYR A 91 8.73 -9.93 33.04
C TYR A 91 8.48 -10.96 34.15
N PHE A 92 7.44 -11.76 34.03
CA PHE A 92 6.94 -12.62 35.07
C PHE A 92 6.85 -14.08 34.58
N PRO A 93 7.69 -14.98 35.08
CA PRO A 93 7.59 -16.42 34.75
C PRO A 93 6.19 -16.97 35.05
N GLY A 94 5.58 -17.63 34.08
CA GLY A 94 4.24 -18.22 34.20
C GLY A 94 3.09 -17.31 33.77
N GLU A 95 3.35 -16.02 33.56
CA GLU A 95 2.34 -15.11 32.99
C GLU A 95 2.31 -15.14 31.47
N SER A 96 1.16 -14.90 30.90
CA SER A 96 0.96 -14.78 29.46
C SER A 96 0.78 -13.32 29.03
N ASP A 97 1.12 -13.05 27.76
CA ASP A 97 0.88 -11.73 27.14
C ASP A 97 -0.63 -11.46 27.00
N ASP A 98 -1.00 -10.19 27.00
CA ASP A 98 -2.38 -9.73 26.86
C ASP A 98 -2.88 -9.86 25.42
N THR A 99 -3.52 -10.98 25.12
CA THR A 99 -4.06 -11.29 23.79
C THR A 99 -5.09 -10.24 23.32
N ASP A 100 -5.94 -9.75 24.22
CA ASP A 100 -6.99 -8.78 23.86
C ASP A 100 -6.39 -7.44 23.44
N PHE A 101 -5.32 -7.02 24.10
CA PHE A 101 -4.59 -5.81 23.72
C PHE A 101 -3.93 -5.96 22.33
N PHE A 102 -3.35 -7.12 22.02
CA PHE A 102 -2.80 -7.35 20.69
C PHE A 102 -3.88 -7.47 19.62
N ASN A 103 -5.02 -8.07 19.92
CA ASN A 103 -6.18 -8.10 19.02
C ASN A 103 -6.72 -6.68 18.76
N TRP A 104 -6.78 -5.84 19.78
CA TRP A 104 -7.12 -4.43 19.62
C TRP A 104 -6.12 -3.69 18.71
N ARG A 105 -4.81 -3.95 18.80
CA ARG A 105 -3.83 -3.40 17.85
C ARG A 105 -4.07 -3.88 16.43
N ARG A 106 -4.37 -5.15 16.22
CA ARG A 106 -4.70 -5.72 14.89
C ARG A 106 -5.96 -5.10 14.31
N ALA A 107 -6.96 -4.83 15.14
CA ALA A 107 -8.19 -4.16 14.71
C ALA A 107 -7.96 -2.73 14.19
N HIS A 108 -6.85 -2.08 14.56
CA HIS A 108 -6.41 -0.79 14.01
C HIS A 108 -5.53 -0.99 12.77
N HIS A 109 -5.99 -1.83 11.87
CA HIS A 109 -5.32 -2.14 10.61
C HIS A 109 -5.16 -0.89 9.73
N VAL A 110 -4.06 -0.79 8.98
CA VAL A 110 -3.87 0.26 7.97
C VAL A 110 -4.16 -0.33 6.60
N HIS A 111 -4.98 0.37 5.81
CA HIS A 111 -5.30 -0.02 4.45
C HIS A 111 -4.72 0.98 3.46
N ILE A 112 -3.90 0.48 2.53
CA ILE A 112 -3.31 1.27 1.44
C ILE A 112 -3.86 0.75 0.13
N GLY A 113 -4.53 1.62 -0.64
CA GLY A 113 -5.10 1.30 -1.95
C GLY A 113 -4.04 1.00 -3.01
N HIS A 114 -4.43 1.01 -4.27
CA HIS A 114 -3.55 0.77 -5.41
C HIS A 114 -2.84 2.06 -5.85
N ASP A 115 -1.69 1.95 -6.53
CA ASP A 115 -0.95 3.09 -7.11
C ASP A 115 -0.65 4.20 -6.07
N VAL A 116 -0.38 3.83 -4.82
CA VAL A 116 -0.07 4.78 -3.75
C VAL A 116 1.44 5.01 -3.66
N TRP A 117 1.83 6.27 -3.52
CA TRP A 117 3.22 6.63 -3.25
C TRP A 117 3.37 7.14 -1.81
N ILE A 118 4.15 6.41 -1.00
CA ILE A 118 4.54 6.82 0.35
C ILE A 118 5.98 7.34 0.31
N GLY A 119 6.14 8.62 0.57
CA GLY A 119 7.42 9.32 0.53
C GLY A 119 8.36 8.93 1.67
N HIS A 120 9.64 9.20 1.49
CA HIS A 120 10.73 8.87 2.43
C HIS A 120 10.45 9.36 3.86
N GLY A 121 10.61 8.49 4.84
CA GLY A 121 10.46 8.81 6.25
C GLY A 121 9.04 9.17 6.69
N ALA A 122 8.03 8.91 5.86
CA ALA A 122 6.64 9.15 6.24
C ALA A 122 6.17 8.18 7.34
N ILE A 123 5.24 8.63 8.18
CA ILE A 123 4.64 7.85 9.25
C ILE A 123 3.12 7.79 9.05
N LEU A 124 2.55 6.59 9.01
CA LEU A 124 1.11 6.39 8.96
C LEU A 124 0.65 5.82 10.31
N LEU A 125 -0.20 6.56 11.02
CA LEU A 125 -0.71 6.12 12.32
C LEU A 125 -1.68 4.94 12.18
N PRO A 126 -1.90 4.15 13.25
CA PRO A 126 -2.78 2.99 13.23
C PRO A 126 -4.21 3.31 12.77
N GLY A 127 -4.85 2.38 12.06
CA GLY A 127 -6.25 2.48 11.64
C GLY A 127 -6.50 3.52 10.55
N ARG A 128 -5.51 3.82 9.70
CA ARG A 128 -5.68 4.79 8.60
C ARG A 128 -5.95 4.11 7.27
N ASN A 129 -6.79 4.75 6.47
CA ASN A 129 -7.07 4.37 5.09
C ASN A 129 -6.40 5.36 4.15
N ILE A 130 -5.59 4.86 3.22
CA ILE A 130 -4.92 5.63 2.17
C ILE A 130 -5.56 5.25 0.84
N GLY A 131 -6.30 6.15 0.26
CA GLY A 131 -7.05 5.89 -0.97
C GLY A 131 -6.16 5.62 -2.18
N THR A 132 -6.67 4.87 -3.15
CA THR A 132 -6.00 4.57 -4.41
C THR A 132 -5.45 5.83 -5.08
N GLY A 133 -4.24 5.75 -5.60
CA GLY A 133 -3.58 6.86 -6.28
C GLY A 133 -3.13 8.01 -5.37
N ALA A 134 -3.26 7.90 -4.05
CA ALA A 134 -2.82 8.94 -3.12
C ALA A 134 -1.29 9.06 -3.06
N VAL A 135 -0.83 10.24 -2.67
CA VAL A 135 0.58 10.52 -2.42
C VAL A 135 0.74 11.06 -1.01
N VAL A 136 1.56 10.40 -0.21
CA VAL A 136 2.02 10.87 1.09
C VAL A 136 3.43 11.43 0.93
N ALA A 137 3.59 12.73 1.09
CA ALA A 137 4.88 13.40 0.91
C ALA A 137 5.93 12.90 1.92
N ALA A 138 7.20 13.09 1.58
CA ALA A 138 8.31 12.72 2.46
C ALA A 138 8.16 13.37 3.85
N ARG A 139 8.43 12.58 4.91
CA ARG A 139 8.33 12.97 6.34
C ARG A 139 6.95 13.46 6.78
N ALA A 140 5.91 13.20 6.02
CA ALA A 140 4.54 13.49 6.46
C ALA A 140 4.09 12.51 7.55
N ILE A 141 3.32 13.01 8.54
CA ILE A 141 2.70 12.18 9.59
C ILE A 141 1.20 12.13 9.36
N VAL A 142 0.73 11.00 8.85
CA VAL A 142 -0.67 10.78 8.50
C VAL A 142 -1.45 10.40 9.76
N THR A 143 -2.31 11.31 10.21
CA THR A 143 -3.15 11.16 11.42
C THR A 143 -4.63 10.97 11.10
N LYS A 144 -5.03 11.11 9.83
CA LYS A 144 -6.39 10.95 9.31
C LYS A 144 -6.35 10.19 7.99
N ASP A 145 -7.47 9.65 7.57
CA ASP A 145 -7.60 9.00 6.27
C ASP A 145 -7.26 9.96 5.12
N VAL A 146 -6.67 9.42 4.07
CA VAL A 146 -6.27 10.16 2.87
C VAL A 146 -7.18 9.76 1.72
N PRO A 147 -7.97 10.69 1.14
CA PRO A 147 -8.82 10.39 0.00
C PRO A 147 -8.02 9.93 -1.24
N ALA A 148 -8.67 9.16 -2.11
CA ALA A 148 -8.08 8.73 -3.36
C ALA A 148 -7.55 9.91 -4.19
N TYR A 149 -6.43 9.69 -4.89
CA TYR A 149 -5.76 10.67 -5.75
C TYR A 149 -5.44 12.01 -5.09
N THR A 150 -5.31 12.03 -3.77
CA THR A 150 -4.98 13.24 -2.99
C THR A 150 -3.51 13.20 -2.58
N ILE A 151 -2.85 14.35 -2.69
CA ILE A 151 -1.49 14.57 -2.18
C ILE A 151 -1.59 15.21 -0.80
N VAL A 152 -0.99 14.56 0.21
CA VAL A 152 -0.92 15.08 1.57
C VAL A 152 0.53 15.33 1.98
N ALA A 153 0.77 16.36 2.80
CA ALA A 153 2.11 16.70 3.30
C ALA A 153 2.04 17.30 4.70
N GLY A 154 3.16 17.28 5.41
CA GLY A 154 3.36 17.96 6.69
C GLY A 154 3.16 17.08 7.92
N ASN A 155 3.31 17.68 9.10
CA ASN A 155 3.10 17.07 10.41
C ASN A 155 2.20 17.99 11.27
N PRO A 156 0.94 17.61 11.53
CA PRO A 156 0.22 16.49 10.93
C PRO A 156 -0.04 16.71 9.43
N ALA A 157 -0.11 15.63 8.65
CA ALA A 157 -0.36 15.68 7.21
C ALA A 157 -1.71 16.35 6.89
N ARG A 158 -1.70 17.23 5.88
CA ARG A 158 -2.87 17.92 5.35
C ARG A 158 -2.92 17.80 3.84
N PRO A 159 -4.12 17.79 3.22
CA PRO A 159 -4.26 17.85 1.78
C PRO A 159 -3.55 19.10 1.20
N VAL A 160 -2.77 18.87 0.14
CA VAL A 160 -2.09 19.92 -0.62
C VAL A 160 -2.84 20.19 -1.93
N LYS A 161 -3.12 19.11 -2.69
CA LYS A 161 -3.88 19.17 -3.94
C LYS A 161 -4.35 17.76 -4.34
N ARG A 162 -5.24 17.67 -5.30
CA ARG A 162 -5.55 16.41 -6.01
C ARG A 162 -4.56 16.19 -7.15
N ARG A 163 -4.29 14.93 -7.49
CA ARG A 163 -3.49 14.56 -8.67
C ARG A 163 -4.24 14.89 -9.97
N PHE A 164 -5.54 14.64 -9.98
CA PHE A 164 -6.44 14.73 -11.13
C PHE A 164 -7.75 15.42 -10.73
N SER A 165 -8.54 15.80 -11.74
CA SER A 165 -9.94 16.18 -11.54
C SER A 165 -10.73 15.02 -10.89
N GLU A 166 -11.86 15.31 -10.29
CA GLU A 166 -12.73 14.28 -9.71
C GLU A 166 -13.20 13.28 -10.77
N THR A 167 -13.63 13.81 -11.92
CA THR A 167 -14.06 13.01 -13.07
C THR A 167 -12.95 12.07 -13.55
N ALA A 168 -11.71 12.53 -13.72
CA ALA A 168 -10.61 11.68 -14.16
C ALA A 168 -10.25 10.63 -13.09
N ALA A 169 -10.33 10.99 -11.81
CA ALA A 169 -10.08 10.05 -10.70
C ALA A 169 -11.14 8.93 -10.68
N ASP A 170 -12.41 9.26 -10.86
CA ASP A 170 -13.51 8.28 -10.92
C ASP A 170 -13.39 7.36 -12.14
N ARG A 171 -13.05 7.91 -13.30
CA ARG A 171 -12.79 7.14 -14.53
C ARG A 171 -11.61 6.18 -14.35
N LEU A 172 -10.51 6.62 -13.75
CA LEU A 172 -9.36 5.75 -13.42
C LEU A 172 -9.76 4.63 -12.46
N ALA A 173 -10.57 4.94 -11.44
CA ALA A 173 -11.09 3.94 -10.51
C ALA A 173 -11.97 2.90 -11.21
N ALA A 174 -12.83 3.34 -12.13
CA ALA A 174 -13.69 2.44 -12.93
C ALA A 174 -12.87 1.60 -13.93
N LEU A 175 -11.86 2.17 -14.57
CA LEU A 175 -10.98 1.45 -15.51
C LEU A 175 -10.14 0.38 -14.79
N ALA A 176 -9.80 0.59 -13.52
CA ALA A 176 -9.06 -0.33 -12.67
C ALA A 176 -7.84 -0.96 -13.37
N TRP A 177 -7.01 -0.16 -14.03
CA TRP A 177 -5.87 -0.62 -14.83
C TRP A 177 -4.89 -1.49 -14.04
N TRP A 178 -4.85 -1.38 -12.74
CA TRP A 178 -4.04 -2.22 -11.85
C TRP A 178 -4.48 -3.69 -11.82
N ASP A 179 -5.63 -4.03 -12.40
CA ASP A 179 -6.10 -5.40 -12.55
C ASP A 179 -5.75 -6.01 -13.91
N TRP A 180 -5.10 -5.25 -14.79
CA TRP A 180 -4.63 -5.76 -16.07
C TRP A 180 -3.52 -6.78 -15.89
N ASP A 181 -3.49 -7.78 -16.77
CA ASP A 181 -2.45 -8.80 -16.77
C ASP A 181 -1.10 -8.24 -17.23
N HIS A 182 -0.03 -9.03 -16.98
CA HIS A 182 1.34 -8.62 -17.27
C HIS A 182 1.58 -8.27 -18.75
N GLU A 183 0.99 -9.03 -19.67
CA GLU A 183 1.16 -8.80 -21.12
C GLU A 183 0.40 -7.54 -21.56
N THR A 184 -0.78 -7.32 -21.02
CA THR A 184 -1.53 -6.06 -21.25
C THR A 184 -0.74 -4.87 -20.74
N LEU A 185 -0.20 -4.91 -19.53
CA LEU A 185 0.64 -3.84 -18.96
C LEU A 185 1.86 -3.57 -19.85
N ARG A 186 2.51 -4.63 -20.35
CA ARG A 186 3.65 -4.52 -21.27
C ARG A 186 3.25 -3.87 -22.59
N ARG A 187 2.14 -4.28 -23.17
CA ARG A 187 1.60 -3.73 -24.42
C ARG A 187 1.28 -2.24 -24.30
N VAL A 188 0.70 -1.83 -23.17
CA VAL A 188 0.24 -0.44 -22.94
C VAL A 188 1.32 0.48 -22.34
N LEU A 189 2.48 -0.06 -21.99
CA LEU A 189 3.56 0.72 -21.37
C LEU A 189 3.95 1.99 -22.14
N PRO A 190 4.00 2.03 -23.49
CA PRO A 190 4.28 3.27 -24.22
C PRO A 190 3.24 4.37 -23.97
N ASP A 191 1.98 4.01 -23.78
CA ASP A 191 0.90 4.97 -23.57
C ASP A 191 0.90 5.50 -22.13
N PHE A 192 1.17 4.67 -21.13
CA PHE A 192 1.42 5.14 -19.76
C PHE A 192 2.54 6.20 -19.70
N ARG A 193 3.51 6.13 -20.61
CA ARG A 193 4.65 7.05 -20.65
C ARG A 193 4.40 8.34 -21.42
N LYS A 194 3.44 8.36 -22.34
CA LYS A 194 3.29 9.43 -23.33
C LYS A 194 1.97 10.18 -23.24
N LEU A 195 0.88 9.51 -22.88
CA LEU A 195 -0.46 10.11 -22.91
C LEU A 195 -0.73 10.90 -21.63
N ALA A 196 -1.44 12.02 -21.77
CA ALA A 196 -2.10 12.66 -20.65
C ALA A 196 -3.22 11.75 -20.10
N VAL A 197 -3.66 12.00 -18.86
CA VAL A 197 -4.60 11.10 -18.19
C VAL A 197 -5.93 11.01 -18.94
N GLU A 198 -6.44 12.09 -19.49
CA GLU A 198 -7.67 12.13 -20.27
C GLU A 198 -7.55 11.35 -21.57
N GLU A 199 -6.46 11.53 -22.32
CA GLU A 199 -6.18 10.79 -23.56
C GLU A 199 -6.04 9.28 -23.30
N PHE A 200 -5.40 8.93 -22.17
CA PHE A 200 -5.25 7.55 -21.75
C PHE A 200 -6.62 6.92 -21.45
N LEU A 201 -7.46 7.61 -20.70
CA LEU A 201 -8.81 7.17 -20.34
C LEU A 201 -9.69 7.00 -21.58
N ASP A 202 -9.75 8.00 -22.46
CA ASP A 202 -10.55 7.95 -23.68
C ASP A 202 -10.19 6.74 -24.55
N LYS A 203 -8.90 6.45 -24.68
CA LYS A 203 -8.42 5.30 -25.46
C LYS A 203 -8.83 3.95 -24.84
N TYR A 204 -8.58 3.76 -23.55
CA TYR A 204 -8.74 2.45 -22.94
C TYR A 204 -10.17 2.13 -22.49
N GLU A 205 -10.99 3.13 -22.24
CA GLU A 205 -12.43 2.95 -22.06
C GLU A 205 -13.10 2.52 -23.38
N ALA A 206 -12.72 3.10 -24.50
CA ALA A 206 -13.23 2.70 -25.83
C ALA A 206 -12.83 1.25 -26.17
N GLU A 207 -11.58 0.84 -25.86
CA GLU A 207 -11.12 -0.55 -26.04
C GLU A 207 -11.92 -1.53 -25.17
N ALA A 208 -12.19 -1.21 -23.91
CA ALA A 208 -12.96 -2.05 -22.98
C ALA A 208 -14.41 -2.26 -23.47
N VAL A 209 -15.07 -1.20 -23.95
CA VAL A 209 -16.40 -1.28 -24.53
C VAL A 209 -16.43 -2.19 -25.76
N SER A 210 -15.46 -2.05 -26.66
CA SER A 210 -15.35 -2.85 -27.88
C SER A 210 -15.14 -4.35 -27.57
N GLN A 211 -14.31 -4.67 -26.59
CA GLN A 211 -14.07 -6.05 -26.15
C GLN A 211 -15.31 -6.69 -25.52
N SER A 212 -16.08 -5.93 -24.75
CA SER A 212 -17.31 -6.39 -24.13
C SER A 212 -18.38 -6.71 -25.19
N GLN A 213 -18.53 -5.89 -26.20
CA GLN A 213 -19.45 -6.09 -27.32
C GLN A 213 -19.08 -7.34 -28.15
N ASN A 214 -17.78 -7.53 -28.41
CA ASN A 214 -17.30 -8.71 -29.16
C ASN A 214 -17.52 -10.02 -28.39
N LYS A 215 -17.34 -10.03 -27.08
CA LYS A 215 -17.63 -11.20 -26.22
C LYS A 215 -19.11 -11.56 -26.23
N GLN A 216 -19.99 -10.56 -26.17
CA GLN A 216 -21.45 -10.79 -26.22
C GLN A 216 -21.90 -11.36 -27.58
N ARG A 217 -21.33 -10.89 -28.70
CA ARG A 217 -21.61 -11.41 -30.04
C ARG A 217 -21.17 -12.86 -30.23
N SER A 218 -19.97 -13.21 -29.73
CA SER A 218 -19.47 -14.59 -29.82
C SER A 218 -20.13 -15.56 -28.87
N ALA A 219 -20.80 -15.10 -27.82
CA ALA A 219 -21.60 -15.96 -26.92
C ALA A 219 -23.04 -16.17 -27.41
N ALA A 220 -23.51 -15.40 -28.39
CA ALA A 220 -24.83 -15.45 -28.99
C ALA A 220 -24.89 -16.20 -30.33
N SER A 221 -23.71 -16.63 -30.85
CA SER A 221 -23.53 -17.45 -32.03
C SER A 221 -23.13 -18.89 -31.67
#